data_7920fac87ae8c745cc9689c00a38dd7d
#
_entry.id   7920fac87ae8c745cc9689c00a38dd7d
#
_cell.length_a   1.000
_cell.length_b   1.000
_cell.length_c   1.000
_cell.angle_alpha   90.00
_cell.angle_beta   90.00
_cell.angle_gamma   90.00
#
_symmetry.space_group_name_H-M   'P 1'
#
loop_
_entity.id
_entity.type
_entity.pdbx_description
1 polymer ?
#
loop_
_entity_poly.entity_id
_entity_poly.type
_entity_poly.pdbx_seq_one_letter_code
_entity_poly.pdbx_strand_id
1 'polypeptide(L)'
;MTLGLRQIKLIMKCLILAAGYATRLYPLTENFPKPLLKVGDKTILDWLVDDIDGAQLVDEFVVISNHKFVNHFQQWADTKPQKITVVDDGTSTNETRLGAVKDIQYAIEQLGIDDDMLVIAGDNVLDFSLQKFVRYAVEKQTSCILRYYEPEPKKLLKSGVVTIDDNDRVIRMTEKSPTPETHWCCPPFYYYTREDARLVQAGIDAGCGTDAPGSYFAWLCTQVPVHAMEMPGSRYDIGDIESYKEVQATYRGIH
;
A
#
# COMPACT_ATOMS: atom_id res chain seq x y z
N MET A 1 -19.08 -34.83 -19.98
CA MET A 1 -19.34 -34.31 -18.65
C MET A 1 -18.26 -33.27 -18.37
N THR A 2 -18.52 -32.01 -18.64
CA THR A 2 -17.64 -30.89 -18.38
C THR A 2 -17.85 -30.50 -16.91
N LEU A 3 -16.91 -30.87 -16.05
CA LEU A 3 -16.84 -30.36 -14.70
C LEU A 3 -16.63 -28.85 -14.80
N GLY A 4 -17.68 -28.07 -14.54
CA GLY A 4 -17.57 -26.63 -14.37
C GLY A 4 -16.68 -26.36 -13.19
N LEU A 5 -15.48 -25.84 -13.47
CA LEU A 5 -14.64 -25.18 -12.47
C LEU A 5 -15.49 -24.08 -11.85
N ARG A 6 -16.01 -24.29 -10.64
CA ARG A 6 -16.48 -23.18 -9.80
C ARG A 6 -15.27 -22.24 -9.67
N GLN A 7 -15.32 -21.11 -10.34
CA GLN A 7 -14.46 -20.00 -9.98
C GLN A 7 -14.72 -19.71 -8.48
N ILE A 8 -13.81 -20.14 -7.64
CA ILE A 8 -13.78 -19.66 -6.26
C ILE A 8 -13.57 -18.17 -6.40
N LYS A 9 -14.60 -17.37 -6.12
CA LYS A 9 -14.47 -15.92 -6.10
C LYS A 9 -13.48 -15.64 -4.96
N LEU A 10 -12.27 -15.26 -5.30
CA LEU A 10 -11.28 -14.83 -4.33
C LEU A 10 -11.86 -13.57 -3.65
N ILE A 11 -12.20 -13.68 -2.39
CA ILE A 11 -12.64 -12.56 -1.59
C ILE A 11 -11.37 -11.88 -1.08
N MET A 12 -11.18 -10.61 -1.42
CA MET A 12 -10.01 -9.84 -1.03
C MET A 12 -10.43 -8.46 -0.55
N LYS A 13 -9.79 -7.99 0.51
CA LYS A 13 -9.91 -6.60 0.97
C LYS A 13 -8.75 -5.76 0.42
N CYS A 14 -9.03 -4.53 0.01
CA CYS A 14 -7.99 -3.55 -0.26
C CYS A 14 -7.89 -2.58 0.90
N LEU A 15 -6.83 -2.68 1.70
CA LEU A 15 -6.55 -1.76 2.80
C LEU A 15 -5.66 -0.62 2.31
N ILE A 16 -6.17 0.60 2.41
CA ILE A 16 -5.51 1.83 1.98
C ILE A 16 -5.01 2.60 3.20
N LEU A 17 -3.70 2.70 3.35
CA LEU A 17 -3.06 3.46 4.41
C LEU A 17 -3.12 4.96 4.09
N ALA A 18 -3.89 5.70 4.87
CA ALA A 18 -4.15 7.12 4.66
C ALA A 18 -4.07 7.96 5.96
N ALA A 19 -3.51 7.40 7.04
CA ALA A 19 -3.39 8.07 8.36
C ALA A 19 -2.22 9.07 8.45
N GLY A 20 -1.46 9.29 7.37
CA GLY A 20 -0.34 10.22 7.32
C GLY A 20 -0.75 11.70 7.32
N TYR A 21 0.06 12.56 7.94
CA TYR A 21 -0.18 14.01 8.05
C TYR A 21 0.40 14.85 6.90
N ALA A 22 1.30 14.29 6.09
CA ALA A 22 1.92 14.91 4.91
C ALA A 22 2.42 16.36 5.16
N THR A 23 3.09 16.62 6.30
CA THR A 23 3.47 17.97 6.76
C THR A 23 4.38 18.74 5.79
N ARG A 24 5.10 18.04 4.91
CA ARG A 24 5.95 18.66 3.88
C ARG A 24 5.17 19.34 2.75
N LEU A 25 3.87 19.07 2.67
CA LEU A 25 2.95 19.66 1.68
C LEU A 25 2.14 20.85 2.24
N TYR A 26 2.43 21.30 3.47
CA TYR A 26 1.75 22.48 4.02
C TYR A 26 1.97 23.70 3.14
N PRO A 27 0.95 24.58 2.96
CA PRO A 27 -0.35 24.57 3.65
C PRO A 27 -1.42 23.66 3.00
N LEU A 28 -1.15 23.00 1.85
CA LEU A 28 -2.15 22.21 1.12
C LEU A 28 -2.75 21.08 1.95
N THR A 29 -1.94 20.45 2.80
CA THR A 29 -2.34 19.30 3.62
C THR A 29 -2.50 19.63 5.10
N GLU A 30 -2.48 20.90 5.45
CA GLU A 30 -2.68 21.32 6.84
C GLU A 30 -4.07 20.92 7.35
N ASN A 31 -5.11 21.14 6.54
CA ASN A 31 -6.49 20.81 6.86
C ASN A 31 -7.17 19.90 5.81
N PHE A 32 -6.39 19.25 4.97
CA PHE A 32 -6.89 18.38 3.91
C PHE A 32 -5.95 17.21 3.67
N PRO A 33 -6.44 15.94 3.58
CA PRO A 33 -5.56 14.78 3.45
C PRO A 33 -4.94 14.66 2.06
N LYS A 34 -3.65 14.35 2.00
CA LYS A 34 -2.90 14.18 0.73
C LYS A 34 -3.56 13.22 -0.26
N PRO A 35 -4.10 12.04 0.14
CA PRO A 35 -4.73 11.12 -0.81
C PRO A 35 -5.93 11.70 -1.57
N LEU A 36 -6.56 12.74 -1.05
CA LEU A 36 -7.68 13.42 -1.71
C LEU A 36 -7.27 14.66 -2.51
N LEU A 37 -5.98 14.98 -2.59
CA LEU A 37 -5.49 16.00 -3.52
C LEU A 37 -5.71 15.53 -4.97
N LYS A 38 -6.08 16.47 -5.84
CA LYS A 38 -6.33 16.17 -7.25
C LYS A 38 -5.04 16.08 -8.06
N VAL A 39 -4.99 15.08 -8.93
CA VAL A 39 -4.00 14.95 -10.00
C VAL A 39 -4.77 14.74 -11.30
N GLY A 40 -4.73 15.74 -12.18
CA GLY A 40 -5.66 15.81 -13.30
C GLY A 40 -7.10 16.08 -12.85
N ASP A 41 -8.04 15.28 -13.31
CA ASP A 41 -9.48 15.39 -13.02
C ASP A 41 -9.94 14.60 -11.79
N LYS A 42 -9.10 13.70 -11.28
CA LYS A 42 -9.39 12.79 -10.16
C LYS A 42 -8.51 13.06 -8.95
N THR A 43 -8.94 12.60 -7.77
CA THR A 43 -8.05 12.53 -6.61
C THR A 43 -7.02 11.40 -6.77
N ILE A 44 -5.91 11.47 -6.03
CA ILE A 44 -4.92 10.37 -6.01
C ILE A 44 -5.61 9.07 -5.66
N LEU A 45 -6.51 9.10 -4.69
CA LEU A 45 -7.24 7.92 -4.22
C LEU A 45 -8.23 7.39 -5.25
N ASP A 46 -8.87 8.27 -6.05
CA ASP A 46 -9.73 7.86 -7.16
C ASP A 46 -8.96 7.05 -8.21
N TRP A 47 -7.75 7.49 -8.58
CA TRP A 47 -6.91 6.77 -9.53
C TRP A 47 -6.62 5.35 -9.07
N LEU A 48 -6.26 5.18 -7.78
CA LEU A 48 -5.94 3.87 -7.20
C LEU A 48 -7.17 2.97 -7.09
N VAL A 49 -8.28 3.49 -6.57
CA VAL A 49 -9.52 2.71 -6.36
C VAL A 49 -10.12 2.28 -7.69
N ASP A 50 -10.24 3.18 -8.67
CA ASP A 50 -10.80 2.88 -9.99
C ASP A 50 -9.96 1.83 -10.73
N ASP A 51 -8.61 1.90 -10.64
CA ASP A 51 -7.73 0.91 -11.25
C ASP A 51 -7.90 -0.47 -10.61
N ILE A 52 -7.85 -0.54 -9.29
CA ILE A 52 -7.93 -1.81 -8.56
C ILE A 52 -9.32 -2.44 -8.73
N ASP A 53 -10.39 -1.65 -8.68
CA ASP A 53 -11.77 -2.11 -8.89
C ASP A 53 -11.97 -2.74 -10.28
N GLY A 54 -11.28 -2.22 -11.28
CA GLY A 54 -11.26 -2.77 -12.64
C GLY A 54 -10.81 -4.22 -12.73
N ALA A 55 -10.05 -4.74 -11.76
CA ALA A 55 -9.67 -6.15 -11.70
C ALA A 55 -10.82 -7.09 -11.28
N GLN A 56 -11.85 -6.56 -10.61
CA GLN A 56 -12.99 -7.30 -10.05
C GLN A 56 -12.55 -8.42 -9.08
N LEU A 57 -11.45 -8.20 -8.36
CA LEU A 57 -10.86 -9.14 -7.38
C LEU A 57 -10.99 -8.63 -5.94
N VAL A 58 -11.29 -7.33 -5.76
CA VAL A 58 -11.54 -6.70 -4.46
C VAL A 58 -13.05 -6.57 -4.26
N ASP A 59 -13.54 -6.94 -3.10
CA ASP A 59 -14.95 -6.84 -2.74
C ASP A 59 -15.24 -5.70 -1.74
N GLU A 60 -14.19 -5.16 -1.12
CA GLU A 60 -14.29 -4.02 -0.22
C GLU A 60 -12.95 -3.26 -0.14
N PHE A 61 -13.04 -1.94 -0.19
CA PHE A 61 -11.94 -1.04 0.12
C PHE A 61 -12.06 -0.58 1.57
N VAL A 62 -10.97 -0.63 2.30
CA VAL A 62 -10.88 -0.13 3.67
C VAL A 62 -9.87 1.01 3.69
N VAL A 63 -10.29 2.21 4.07
CA VAL A 63 -9.40 3.36 4.22
C VAL A 63 -9.14 3.59 5.68
N ILE A 64 -7.91 3.39 6.15
CA ILE A 64 -7.52 3.77 7.52
C ILE A 64 -6.97 5.18 7.54
N SER A 65 -7.58 6.03 8.34
CA SER A 65 -7.28 7.45 8.50
C SER A 65 -7.04 7.82 9.95
N ASN A 66 -6.29 8.89 10.19
CA ASN A 66 -6.27 9.54 11.49
C ASN A 66 -7.59 10.29 11.77
N HIS A 67 -7.83 10.58 13.04
CA HIS A 67 -9.06 11.27 13.50
C HIS A 67 -9.25 12.65 12.85
N LYS A 68 -8.17 13.36 12.57
CA LYS A 68 -8.22 14.70 11.96
C LYS A 68 -8.89 14.68 10.59
N PHE A 69 -8.67 13.64 9.80
CA PHE A 69 -9.07 13.58 8.40
C PHE A 69 -10.19 12.58 8.09
N VAL A 70 -10.63 11.79 9.07
CA VAL A 70 -11.64 10.72 8.87
C VAL A 70 -12.91 11.23 8.17
N ASN A 71 -13.39 12.42 8.53
CA ASN A 71 -14.60 13.00 7.91
C ASN A 71 -14.41 13.34 6.43
N HIS A 72 -13.20 13.71 5.99
CA HIS A 72 -12.92 13.94 4.58
C HIS A 72 -12.99 12.64 3.77
N PHE A 73 -12.44 11.56 4.32
CA PHE A 73 -12.51 10.24 3.68
C PHE A 73 -13.93 9.70 3.68
N GLN A 74 -14.71 9.91 4.75
CA GLN A 74 -16.11 9.49 4.78
C GLN A 74 -16.93 10.21 3.71
N GLN A 75 -16.81 11.54 3.62
CA GLN A 75 -17.48 12.33 2.58
C GLN A 75 -17.06 11.88 1.16
N TRP A 76 -15.79 11.58 0.95
CA TRP A 76 -15.31 11.04 -0.31
C TRP A 76 -15.90 9.65 -0.59
N ALA A 77 -15.88 8.75 0.38
CA ALA A 77 -16.42 7.39 0.26
C ALA A 77 -17.91 7.37 -0.09
N ASP A 78 -18.70 8.27 0.50
CA ASP A 78 -20.15 8.41 0.25
C ASP A 78 -20.47 8.79 -1.21
N THR A 79 -19.50 9.27 -1.98
CA THR A 79 -19.66 9.59 -3.40
C THR A 79 -19.33 8.42 -4.33
N LYS A 80 -18.85 7.29 -3.82
CA LYS A 80 -18.31 6.19 -4.62
C LYS A 80 -19.31 5.04 -4.79
N PRO A 81 -19.32 4.39 -5.96
CA PRO A 81 -20.14 3.20 -6.16
C PRO A 81 -19.54 1.94 -5.50
N GLN A 82 -18.22 1.95 -5.24
CA GLN A 82 -17.53 0.83 -4.57
C GLN A 82 -17.92 0.74 -3.10
N LYS A 83 -17.88 -0.47 -2.55
CA LYS A 83 -18.01 -0.66 -1.11
C LYS A 83 -16.74 -0.16 -0.42
N ILE A 84 -16.85 0.95 0.29
CA ILE A 84 -15.72 1.58 1.01
C ILE A 84 -16.07 1.74 2.48
N THR A 85 -15.21 1.23 3.35
CA THR A 85 -15.29 1.41 4.81
C THR A 85 -14.15 2.32 5.25
N VAL A 86 -14.45 3.35 6.02
CA VAL A 86 -13.45 4.25 6.61
C VAL A 86 -13.26 3.90 8.07
N VAL A 87 -12.00 3.70 8.47
CA VAL A 87 -11.60 3.38 9.85
C VAL A 87 -10.81 4.55 10.42
N ASP A 88 -11.22 5.02 11.60
CA ASP A 88 -10.52 6.04 12.38
C ASP A 88 -9.52 5.36 13.32
N ASP A 89 -8.21 5.64 13.18
CA ASP A 89 -7.16 5.11 14.06
C ASP A 89 -7.14 5.77 15.45
N GLY A 90 -7.97 6.80 15.66
CA GLY A 90 -8.10 7.55 16.90
C GLY A 90 -6.97 8.54 17.15
N THR A 91 -5.96 8.65 16.29
CA THR A 91 -4.83 9.57 16.48
C THR A 91 -5.14 10.95 15.91
N SER A 92 -4.71 12.00 16.61
CA SER A 92 -5.04 13.39 16.23
C SER A 92 -3.81 14.24 15.87
N THR A 93 -2.61 13.74 16.11
CA THR A 93 -1.35 14.46 15.82
C THR A 93 -0.31 13.53 15.21
N ASN A 94 0.65 14.10 14.49
CA ASN A 94 1.74 13.33 13.90
C ASN A 94 2.60 12.59 14.93
N GLU A 95 2.71 13.14 16.15
CA GLU A 95 3.49 12.57 17.25
C GLU A 95 2.80 11.34 17.86
N THR A 96 1.46 11.29 17.82
CA THR A 96 0.66 10.19 18.40
C THR A 96 0.30 9.10 17.40
N ARG A 97 0.70 9.23 16.13
CA ARG A 97 0.39 8.25 15.07
C ARG A 97 0.79 6.82 15.48
N LEU A 98 -0.01 5.85 15.12
CA LEU A 98 0.26 4.43 15.41
C LEU A 98 1.46 3.91 14.62
N GLY A 99 1.59 4.34 13.37
CA GLY A 99 2.50 3.80 12.37
C GLY A 99 1.83 2.72 11.51
N ALA A 100 2.30 2.61 10.27
CA ALA A 100 1.60 1.87 9.22
C ALA A 100 1.33 0.39 9.56
N VAL A 101 2.25 -0.31 10.24
CA VAL A 101 2.03 -1.73 10.59
C VAL A 101 0.97 -1.85 11.68
N LYS A 102 0.92 -0.93 12.64
CA LYS A 102 -0.13 -0.91 13.65
C LYS A 102 -1.48 -0.48 13.07
N ASP A 103 -1.48 0.43 12.08
CA ASP A 103 -2.70 0.78 11.35
C ASP A 103 -3.29 -0.43 10.63
N ILE A 104 -2.43 -1.27 10.00
CA ILE A 104 -2.85 -2.54 9.39
C ILE A 104 -3.47 -3.47 10.44
N GLN A 105 -2.78 -3.70 11.56
CA GLN A 105 -3.28 -4.57 12.63
C GLN A 105 -4.60 -4.04 13.21
N TYR A 106 -4.68 -2.74 13.45
CA TYR A 106 -5.88 -2.09 13.96
C TYR A 106 -7.09 -2.29 13.03
N ALA A 107 -6.90 -2.10 11.71
CA ALA A 107 -7.96 -2.33 10.74
C ALA A 107 -8.41 -3.79 10.71
N ILE A 108 -7.47 -4.75 10.78
CA ILE A 108 -7.76 -6.18 10.84
C ILE A 108 -8.64 -6.48 12.06
N GLU A 109 -8.30 -5.98 13.23
CA GLU A 109 -9.02 -6.22 14.48
C GLU A 109 -10.40 -5.55 14.49
N GLN A 110 -10.48 -4.27 14.09
CA GLN A 110 -11.74 -3.51 14.13
C GLN A 110 -12.80 -4.07 13.19
N LEU A 111 -12.40 -4.61 12.05
CA LEU A 111 -13.32 -5.12 11.03
C LEU A 111 -13.39 -6.65 11.00
N GLY A 112 -12.60 -7.35 11.82
CA GLY A 112 -12.52 -8.80 11.81
C GLY A 112 -12.07 -9.36 10.44
N ILE A 113 -11.10 -8.71 9.79
CA ILE A 113 -10.64 -9.12 8.46
C ILE A 113 -9.96 -10.48 8.56
N ASP A 114 -10.46 -11.44 7.81
CA ASP A 114 -9.96 -12.81 7.73
C ASP A 114 -9.93 -13.28 6.27
N ASP A 115 -9.33 -12.46 5.41
CA ASP A 115 -9.27 -12.59 3.96
C ASP A 115 -7.86 -12.29 3.46
N ASP A 116 -7.57 -12.62 2.19
CA ASP A 116 -6.42 -12.04 1.51
C ASP A 116 -6.54 -10.52 1.47
N MET A 117 -5.42 -9.81 1.53
CA MET A 117 -5.42 -8.35 1.52
C MET A 117 -4.42 -7.78 0.52
N LEU A 118 -4.89 -6.79 -0.24
CA LEU A 118 -4.01 -5.83 -0.91
C LEU A 118 -3.83 -4.62 0.01
N VAL A 119 -2.61 -4.36 0.46
CA VAL A 119 -2.29 -3.20 1.31
C VAL A 119 -1.49 -2.20 0.51
N ILE A 120 -2.00 -0.97 0.40
CA ILE A 120 -1.39 0.10 -0.38
C ILE A 120 -1.31 1.40 0.40
N ALA A 121 -0.28 2.21 0.13
CA ALA A 121 -0.26 3.59 0.61
C ALA A 121 -1.11 4.47 -0.33
N GLY A 122 -2.08 5.19 0.24
CA GLY A 122 -3.08 5.97 -0.50
C GLY A 122 -2.57 7.27 -1.12
N ASP A 123 -1.28 7.56 -1.01
CA ASP A 123 -0.67 8.82 -1.43
C ASP A 123 0.26 8.68 -2.66
N ASN A 124 0.17 7.56 -3.37
CA ASN A 124 1.00 7.27 -4.53
C ASN A 124 0.26 7.51 -5.84
N VAL A 125 0.95 8.09 -6.80
CA VAL A 125 0.48 8.24 -8.19
C VAL A 125 1.27 7.27 -9.07
N LEU A 126 0.57 6.47 -9.87
CA LEU A 126 1.14 5.42 -10.71
C LEU A 126 0.75 5.66 -12.18
N ASP A 127 1.65 5.37 -13.13
CA ASP A 127 1.32 5.33 -14.55
C ASP A 127 1.01 3.91 -15.07
N PHE A 128 1.02 2.92 -14.19
CA PHE A 128 0.74 1.51 -14.51
C PHE A 128 -0.37 0.96 -13.61
N SER A 129 -1.06 -0.09 -14.10
CA SER A 129 -2.12 -0.75 -13.36
C SER A 129 -1.59 -1.74 -12.32
N LEU A 130 -2.12 -1.68 -11.09
CA LEU A 130 -1.87 -2.65 -10.02
C LEU A 130 -2.57 -4.02 -10.28
N GLN A 131 -3.48 -4.10 -11.25
CA GLN A 131 -4.20 -5.34 -11.55
C GLN A 131 -3.25 -6.49 -11.92
N LYS A 132 -2.11 -6.19 -12.61
CA LYS A 132 -1.09 -7.20 -12.94
C LYS A 132 -0.42 -7.76 -11.68
N PHE A 133 -0.15 -6.89 -10.71
CA PHE A 133 0.44 -7.29 -9.43
C PHE A 133 -0.52 -8.20 -8.62
N VAL A 134 -1.79 -7.82 -8.55
CA VAL A 134 -2.80 -8.65 -7.87
C VAL A 134 -2.91 -10.03 -8.52
N ARG A 135 -2.97 -10.11 -9.86
CA ARG A 135 -3.01 -11.40 -10.59
C ARG A 135 -1.77 -12.23 -10.33
N TYR A 136 -0.58 -11.61 -10.38
CA TYR A 136 0.69 -12.27 -10.07
C TYR A 136 0.66 -12.90 -8.67
N ALA A 137 0.22 -12.15 -7.66
CA ALA A 137 0.17 -12.64 -6.29
C ALA A 137 -0.80 -13.81 -6.11
N VAL A 138 -1.98 -13.72 -6.72
CA VAL A 138 -2.97 -14.82 -6.75
C VAL A 138 -2.39 -16.08 -7.41
N GLU A 139 -1.65 -15.94 -8.50
CA GLU A 139 -1.01 -17.07 -9.19
C GLU A 139 0.13 -17.68 -8.37
N LYS A 140 0.91 -16.85 -7.66
CA LYS A 140 2.00 -17.30 -6.79
C LYS A 140 1.50 -18.00 -5.53
N GLN A 141 0.30 -17.67 -5.06
CA GLN A 141 -0.29 -18.22 -3.82
C GLN A 141 0.59 -17.97 -2.57
N THR A 142 1.30 -16.86 -2.55
CA THR A 142 2.12 -16.38 -1.43
C THR A 142 1.93 -14.90 -1.24
N SER A 143 2.29 -14.38 -0.08
CA SER A 143 2.44 -12.94 0.07
C SER A 143 3.47 -12.38 -0.90
N CYS A 144 3.17 -11.20 -1.47
CA CYS A 144 3.96 -10.61 -2.54
C CYS A 144 4.21 -9.12 -2.32
N ILE A 145 5.32 -8.65 -2.89
CA ILE A 145 5.69 -7.24 -2.95
C ILE A 145 5.95 -6.81 -4.39
N LEU A 146 5.88 -5.51 -4.65
CA LEU A 146 6.51 -4.91 -5.85
C LEU A 146 7.96 -4.56 -5.56
N ARG A 147 8.80 -4.54 -6.62
CA ARG A 147 10.16 -4.01 -6.57
C ARG A 147 10.44 -3.10 -7.77
N TYR A 148 11.29 -2.10 -7.58
CA TYR A 148 11.79 -1.23 -8.65
C TYR A 148 13.26 -0.93 -8.45
N TYR A 149 13.97 -0.61 -9.54
CA TYR A 149 15.38 -0.23 -9.47
C TYR A 149 15.51 1.26 -9.16
N GLU A 150 16.25 1.60 -8.09
CA GLU A 150 16.54 2.98 -7.68
C GLU A 150 18.03 3.30 -7.93
N PRO A 151 18.35 4.15 -8.91
CA PRO A 151 19.74 4.48 -9.22
C PRO A 151 20.38 5.43 -8.19
N GLU A 152 19.58 6.22 -7.47
CA GLU A 152 20.09 7.23 -6.53
C GLU A 152 20.40 6.66 -5.15
N PRO A 153 21.69 6.62 -4.72
CA PRO A 153 22.06 6.08 -3.40
C PRO A 153 21.36 6.75 -2.21
N LYS A 154 21.08 8.06 -2.31
CA LYS A 154 20.40 8.82 -1.24
C LYS A 154 18.95 8.38 -1.03
N LYS A 155 18.28 7.91 -2.08
CA LYS A 155 16.90 7.41 -2.00
C LYS A 155 16.84 6.01 -1.39
N LEU A 156 17.88 5.19 -1.61
CA LEU A 156 17.99 3.86 -0.98
C LEU A 156 17.93 3.93 0.55
N LEU A 157 18.57 4.94 1.15
CA LEU A 157 18.60 5.13 2.60
C LEU A 157 17.21 5.43 3.23
N LYS A 158 16.23 5.76 2.39
CA LYS A 158 14.86 6.11 2.80
C LYS A 158 13.83 5.08 2.38
N SER A 159 14.27 4.01 1.72
CA SER A 159 13.42 3.00 1.10
C SER A 159 13.58 1.63 1.76
N GLY A 160 12.59 0.79 1.61
CA GLY A 160 12.75 -0.63 1.81
C GLY A 160 13.61 -1.21 0.68
N VAL A 161 14.70 -1.90 1.01
CA VAL A 161 15.63 -2.52 0.05
C VAL A 161 15.48 -4.02 0.08
N VAL A 162 15.41 -4.66 -1.11
CA VAL A 162 15.09 -6.07 -1.25
C VAL A 162 16.14 -6.83 -2.05
N THR A 163 16.46 -8.05 -1.60
CA THR A 163 17.25 -9.04 -2.32
C THR A 163 16.38 -10.25 -2.64
N ILE A 164 16.43 -10.74 -3.86
CA ILE A 164 15.67 -11.91 -4.33
C ILE A 164 16.58 -12.99 -4.88
N ASP A 165 16.07 -14.22 -4.98
CA ASP A 165 16.69 -15.32 -5.71
C ASP A 165 16.23 -15.35 -7.20
N ASP A 166 16.73 -16.36 -7.94
CA ASP A 166 16.40 -16.56 -9.36
C ASP A 166 14.92 -16.94 -9.62
N ASN A 167 14.14 -17.22 -8.57
CA ASN A 167 12.71 -17.54 -8.63
C ASN A 167 11.84 -16.39 -8.16
N ASP A 168 12.37 -15.17 -8.05
CA ASP A 168 11.74 -13.98 -7.50
C ASP A 168 11.35 -14.07 -6.02
N ARG A 169 11.86 -15.08 -5.28
CA ARG A 169 11.64 -15.19 -3.85
C ARG A 169 12.48 -14.13 -3.12
N VAL A 170 11.85 -13.43 -2.19
CA VAL A 170 12.53 -12.47 -1.31
C VAL A 170 13.39 -13.23 -0.31
N ILE A 171 14.71 -13.09 -0.42
CA ILE A 171 15.69 -13.67 0.50
C ILE A 171 15.86 -12.76 1.71
N ARG A 172 15.87 -11.47 1.49
CA ARG A 172 16.07 -10.45 2.51
C ARG A 172 15.40 -9.15 2.13
N MET A 173 14.82 -8.50 3.11
CA MET A 173 14.33 -7.13 3.01
C MET A 173 14.78 -6.33 4.23
N THR A 174 15.19 -5.07 4.03
CA THR A 174 15.55 -4.15 5.10
C THR A 174 14.89 -2.81 4.87
N GLU A 175 14.28 -2.24 5.89
CA GLU A 175 13.63 -0.93 5.80
C GLU A 175 14.61 0.16 6.26
N LYS A 176 14.80 1.19 5.39
CA LYS A 176 15.63 2.37 5.68
C LYS A 176 17.04 2.03 6.22
N SER A 177 17.68 1.04 5.62
CA SER A 177 19.02 0.61 6.05
C SER A 177 20.07 1.70 5.79
N PRO A 178 20.98 1.98 6.74
CA PRO A 178 22.11 2.88 6.48
C PRO A 178 23.14 2.28 5.50
N THR A 179 23.07 0.97 5.26
CA THR A 179 23.97 0.23 4.35
C THR A 179 23.13 -0.65 3.42
N PRO A 180 22.44 -0.07 2.41
CA PRO A 180 21.64 -0.85 1.47
C PRO A 180 22.54 -1.78 0.65
N GLU A 181 22.14 -3.06 0.54
CA GLU A 181 22.95 -4.09 -0.15
C GLU A 181 22.66 -4.16 -1.65
N THR A 182 21.54 -3.64 -2.10
CA THR A 182 21.11 -3.64 -3.50
C THR A 182 20.49 -2.30 -3.88
N HIS A 183 20.24 -2.10 -5.17
CA HIS A 183 19.50 -0.97 -5.71
C HIS A 183 17.99 -1.28 -5.91
N TRP A 184 17.52 -2.47 -5.54
CA TRP A 184 16.12 -2.85 -5.66
C TRP A 184 15.35 -2.40 -4.43
N CYS A 185 14.38 -1.54 -4.66
CA CYS A 185 13.51 -0.97 -3.62
C CYS A 185 12.11 -1.54 -3.68
N CYS A 186 11.46 -1.63 -2.51
CA CYS A 186 10.07 -2.02 -2.36
C CYS A 186 9.20 -0.77 -2.22
N PRO A 187 8.29 -0.47 -3.17
CA PRO A 187 7.28 0.56 -3.00
C PRO A 187 6.15 0.05 -2.09
N PRO A 188 5.31 0.94 -1.52
CA PRO A 188 4.33 0.54 -0.51
C PRO A 188 3.07 -0.08 -1.11
N PHE A 189 3.25 -1.20 -1.81
CA PHE A 189 2.21 -2.03 -2.41
C PHE A 189 2.49 -3.48 -2.07
N TYR A 190 1.62 -4.10 -1.26
CA TYR A 190 1.82 -5.40 -0.66
C TYR A 190 0.58 -6.25 -0.83
N TYR A 191 0.77 -7.51 -1.19
CA TYR A 191 -0.28 -8.51 -1.12
C TYR A 191 0.01 -9.47 0.04
N TYR A 192 -0.96 -9.64 0.91
CA TYR A 192 -0.92 -10.57 2.04
C TYR A 192 -1.84 -11.73 1.73
N THR A 193 -1.35 -12.96 1.88
CA THR A 193 -2.27 -14.07 2.02
C THR A 193 -3.04 -13.92 3.33
N ARG A 194 -4.22 -14.53 3.42
CA ARG A 194 -5.03 -14.58 4.64
C ARG A 194 -4.22 -15.09 5.85
N GLU A 195 -3.44 -16.15 5.62
CA GLU A 195 -2.59 -16.74 6.67
C GLU A 195 -1.54 -15.75 7.14
N ASP A 196 -0.90 -15.04 6.24
CA ASP A 196 0.14 -14.08 6.58
C ASP A 196 -0.43 -12.78 7.17
N ALA A 197 -1.64 -12.38 6.78
CA ALA A 197 -2.34 -11.26 7.40
C ALA A 197 -2.59 -11.51 8.91
N ARG A 198 -2.84 -12.74 9.31
CA ARG A 198 -3.00 -13.16 10.72
C ARG A 198 -1.70 -13.06 11.52
N LEU A 199 -0.55 -12.99 10.87
CA LEU A 199 0.76 -12.91 11.52
C LEU A 199 1.21 -11.48 11.83
N VAL A 200 0.43 -10.44 11.45
CA VAL A 200 0.83 -9.03 11.64
C VAL A 200 1.11 -8.72 13.10
N GLN A 201 0.24 -9.18 14.03
CA GLN A 201 0.48 -9.00 15.47
C GLN A 201 1.73 -9.71 15.93
N ALA A 202 1.98 -10.93 15.47
CA ALA A 202 3.21 -11.67 15.81
C ALA A 202 4.47 -10.95 15.31
N GLY A 203 4.42 -10.30 14.14
CA GLY A 203 5.49 -9.45 13.63
C GLY A 203 5.74 -8.23 14.53
N ILE A 204 4.69 -7.57 14.99
CA ILE A 204 4.77 -6.45 15.94
C ILE A 204 5.41 -6.91 17.25
N ASP A 205 4.96 -8.02 17.82
CA ASP A 205 5.46 -8.58 19.07
C ASP A 205 6.94 -9.02 18.95
N ALA A 206 7.34 -9.47 17.75
CA ALA A 206 8.73 -9.77 17.42
C ALA A 206 9.61 -8.54 17.18
N GLY A 207 9.03 -7.32 17.20
CA GLY A 207 9.76 -6.07 17.03
C GLY A 207 10.10 -5.73 15.58
N CYS A 208 9.27 -6.09 14.61
CA CYS A 208 9.51 -5.81 13.17
C CYS A 208 9.62 -4.32 12.80
N GLY A 209 9.25 -3.41 13.74
CA GLY A 209 9.08 -1.99 13.47
C GLY A 209 7.66 -1.66 13.00
N THR A 210 7.18 -0.46 13.32
CA THR A 210 5.76 -0.13 13.08
C THR A 210 5.54 1.08 12.18
N ASP A 211 6.57 1.92 11.95
CA ASP A 211 6.45 3.18 11.22
C ASP A 211 6.19 2.97 9.71
N ALA A 212 6.96 2.12 9.06
CA ALA A 212 6.85 1.84 7.63
C ALA A 212 6.17 0.47 7.38
N PRO A 213 5.26 0.36 6.40
CA PRO A 213 4.55 -0.90 6.14
C PRO A 213 5.48 -2.03 5.68
N GLY A 214 6.59 -1.69 5.01
CA GLY A 214 7.62 -2.63 4.60
C GLY A 214 8.36 -3.33 5.75
N SER A 215 8.33 -2.75 6.97
CA SER A 215 8.93 -3.36 8.15
C SER A 215 8.33 -4.73 8.49
N TYR A 216 7.03 -4.90 8.28
CA TYR A 216 6.39 -6.21 8.43
C TYR A 216 6.91 -7.22 7.41
N PHE A 217 7.05 -6.85 6.14
CA PHE A 217 7.58 -7.73 5.10
C PHE A 217 9.07 -8.07 5.32
N ALA A 218 9.84 -7.16 5.90
CA ALA A 218 11.22 -7.43 6.28
C ALA A 218 11.32 -8.54 7.34
N TRP A 219 10.35 -8.64 8.24
CA TRP A 219 10.21 -9.74 9.17
C TRP A 219 9.58 -10.98 8.52
N LEU A 220 8.46 -10.79 7.77
CA LEU A 220 7.67 -11.88 7.20
C LEU A 220 8.50 -12.78 6.26
N CYS A 221 9.37 -12.20 5.42
CA CYS A 221 10.19 -12.96 4.48
C CYS A 221 11.19 -13.90 5.17
N THR A 222 11.42 -13.73 6.49
CA THR A 222 12.21 -14.66 7.31
C THR A 222 11.38 -15.81 7.88
N GLN A 223 10.06 -15.71 7.84
CA GLN A 223 9.13 -16.69 8.41
C GLN A 223 8.51 -17.60 7.33
N VAL A 224 8.11 -16.99 6.21
CA VAL A 224 7.39 -17.65 5.12
C VAL A 224 7.94 -17.23 3.75
N PRO A 225 7.67 -17.97 2.66
CA PRO A 225 8.00 -17.54 1.32
C PRO A 225 7.24 -16.28 0.94
N VAL A 226 7.97 -15.25 0.51
CA VAL A 226 7.44 -14.01 -0.08
C VAL A 226 8.05 -13.86 -1.48
N HIS A 227 7.27 -13.44 -2.47
CA HIS A 227 7.77 -13.20 -3.83
C HIS A 227 7.68 -11.72 -4.22
N ALA A 228 8.54 -11.32 -5.14
CA ALA A 228 8.62 -9.95 -5.63
C ALA A 228 8.34 -9.89 -7.13
N MET A 229 7.41 -9.03 -7.54
CA MET A 229 7.19 -8.69 -8.95
C MET A 229 7.89 -7.38 -9.26
N GLU A 230 8.57 -7.30 -10.42
CA GLU A 230 9.10 -6.02 -10.88
C GLU A 230 7.98 -5.08 -11.31
N MET A 231 8.07 -3.83 -10.87
CA MET A 231 7.10 -2.78 -11.16
C MET A 231 7.11 -2.49 -12.69
N PRO A 232 5.96 -2.59 -13.37
CA PRO A 232 5.94 -2.49 -14.84
C PRO A 232 5.95 -1.06 -15.39
N GLY A 233 5.98 -0.05 -14.54
CA GLY A 233 5.94 1.36 -14.88
C GLY A 233 6.56 2.22 -13.78
N SER A 234 6.13 3.47 -13.68
CA SER A 234 6.69 4.47 -12.78
C SER A 234 5.73 4.84 -11.65
N ARG A 235 6.31 5.16 -10.52
CA ARG A 235 5.65 5.75 -9.37
C ARG A 235 6.12 7.21 -9.23
N TYR A 236 5.18 8.12 -9.14
CA TYR A 236 5.43 9.53 -8.91
C TYR A 236 5.33 9.82 -7.41
N ASP A 237 6.44 10.25 -6.81
CA ASP A 237 6.48 10.61 -5.40
C ASP A 237 6.12 12.09 -5.24
N ILE A 238 5.03 12.36 -4.55
CA ILE A 238 4.59 13.70 -4.17
C ILE A 238 5.13 13.99 -2.77
N GLY A 239 6.40 14.37 -2.69
CA GLY A 239 7.08 14.63 -1.43
C GLY A 239 6.91 16.05 -0.87
N ASP A 240 6.63 17.03 -1.75
CA ASP A 240 6.51 18.46 -1.46
C ASP A 240 5.63 19.17 -2.51
N ILE A 241 5.46 20.50 -2.35
CA ILE A 241 4.60 21.30 -3.25
C ILE A 241 5.14 21.34 -4.69
N GLU A 242 6.46 21.32 -4.87
CA GLU A 242 7.09 21.40 -6.19
C GLU A 242 6.85 20.10 -6.97
N SER A 243 7.13 18.95 -6.36
CA SER A 243 6.84 17.64 -6.95
C SER A 243 5.33 17.43 -7.21
N TYR A 244 4.45 17.99 -6.35
CA TYR A 244 3.01 17.94 -6.61
C TYR A 244 2.63 18.72 -7.88
N LYS A 245 3.16 19.93 -8.06
CA LYS A 245 2.93 20.75 -9.27
C LYS A 245 3.46 20.07 -10.53
N GLU A 246 4.64 19.44 -10.44
CA GLU A 246 5.24 18.69 -11.53
C GLU A 246 4.34 17.51 -11.95
N VAL A 247 3.88 16.73 -10.98
CA VAL A 247 2.95 15.62 -11.24
C VAL A 247 1.65 16.10 -11.85
N GLN A 248 1.05 17.18 -11.34
CA GLN A 248 -0.15 17.79 -11.95
C GLN A 248 0.05 18.19 -13.42
N ALA A 249 1.23 18.69 -13.79
CA ALA A 249 1.53 19.10 -15.15
C ALA A 249 1.82 17.93 -16.11
N THR A 250 2.42 16.86 -15.62
CA THR A 250 3.01 15.78 -16.43
C THR A 250 2.20 14.50 -16.45
N TYR A 251 1.42 14.21 -15.41
CA TYR A 251 0.67 12.97 -15.28
C TYR A 251 -0.42 12.83 -16.35
N ARG A 252 -0.55 11.64 -16.94
CA ARG A 252 -1.48 11.35 -18.03
C ARG A 252 -2.42 10.17 -17.75
N GLY A 253 -2.38 9.63 -16.56
CA GLY A 253 -3.21 8.49 -16.16
C GLY A 253 -2.47 7.17 -16.07
N ILE A 254 -3.23 6.14 -15.72
CA ILE A 254 -2.76 4.73 -15.67
C ILE A 254 -2.93 4.11 -17.06
N HIS A 255 -1.93 3.34 -17.51
CA HIS A 255 -1.89 2.71 -18.83
C HIS A 255 -1.81 1.18 -18.77
#